data_dd05f7f8b92f72ba91a0bb8251ef7137
#
_entry.id   dd05f7f8b92f72ba91a0bb8251ef7137
#
_cell.length_a   1.000
_cell.length_b   1.000
_cell.length_c   1.000
_cell.angle_alpha   90.00
_cell.angle_beta   90.00
_cell.angle_gamma   90.00
#
_symmetry.space_group_name_H-M   'P 1'
#
loop_
_entity.id
_entity.type
_entity.pdbx_description
1 polymer ?
#
loop_
_entity_poly.entity_id
_entity_poly.type
_entity_poly.pdbx_seq_one_letter_code
_entity_poly.pdbx_strand_id
1 'polypeptide(L)'
;MKLLKTPPKTPKTESSRGLLAAWLAVCMSVMLVACGSTPQDEFANIASDKLYADAKDDAAEGNFELAIKKLEKVEARASGTLLSQQAQIDLAYAYFRSGEKAQALAKLDRFIRLHPTSPALDYAFYLQGLINFNENLGLFGKLSRQDLAERDQQASRDAYESFKQVVERFPQSRYAEDARLRMNHVVNSLAAGEVHVARYY
;
A
#
# COMPACT_ATOMS: atom_id res chain seq x y z
N MET A 1 20.68 -88.96 -28.41
CA MET A 1 19.97 -87.90 -29.12
C MET A 1 19.49 -86.90 -28.08
N LYS A 2 20.30 -85.80 -27.84
CA LYS A 2 19.98 -84.79 -26.85
C LYS A 2 19.54 -83.51 -27.57
N LEU A 3 18.26 -83.16 -27.43
CA LEU A 3 17.70 -81.90 -27.93
C LEU A 3 18.06 -80.77 -26.99
N LEU A 4 18.86 -79.80 -27.45
CA LEU A 4 19.17 -78.55 -26.79
C LEU A 4 17.96 -77.61 -26.93
N LYS A 5 17.40 -77.24 -25.80
CA LYS A 5 16.31 -76.29 -25.65
C LYS A 5 16.92 -74.88 -25.45
N THR A 6 16.73 -73.99 -26.42
CA THR A 6 17.16 -72.59 -26.36
C THR A 6 16.25 -71.79 -25.39
N PRO A 7 16.81 -70.88 -24.58
CA PRO A 7 16.01 -70.04 -23.67
C PRO A 7 15.33 -68.89 -24.45
N PRO A 8 14.20 -68.38 -23.96
CA PRO A 8 13.47 -67.30 -24.62
C PRO A 8 14.16 -65.93 -24.41
N LYS A 9 14.24 -65.17 -25.48
CA LYS A 9 14.70 -63.78 -25.48
C LYS A 9 13.74 -62.90 -24.67
N THR A 10 14.30 -62.20 -23.66
CA THR A 10 13.60 -61.16 -22.91
C THR A 10 13.39 -59.90 -23.77
N PRO A 11 12.25 -59.24 -23.74
CA PRO A 11 12.04 -58.00 -24.48
C PRO A 11 12.80 -56.86 -23.85
N LYS A 12 13.50 -56.07 -24.66
CA LYS A 12 14.24 -54.89 -24.27
C LYS A 12 13.32 -53.79 -23.81
N THR A 13 13.45 -53.32 -22.57
CA THR A 13 12.75 -52.17 -21.96
C THR A 13 13.40 -50.85 -22.40
N GLU A 14 13.52 -50.57 -23.69
CA GLU A 14 14.06 -49.31 -24.20
C GLU A 14 12.98 -48.27 -24.58
N SER A 15 11.70 -48.65 -24.54
CA SER A 15 10.61 -47.76 -25.03
C SER A 15 10.12 -46.72 -23.99
N SER A 16 10.26 -46.99 -22.68
CA SER A 16 9.70 -46.12 -21.66
C SER A 16 10.51 -44.86 -21.36
N ARG A 17 11.84 -44.89 -21.58
CA ARG A 17 12.73 -43.75 -21.36
C ARG A 17 12.56 -42.67 -22.42
N GLY A 18 12.29 -43.07 -23.68
CA GLY A 18 12.04 -42.13 -24.78
C GLY A 18 10.71 -41.40 -24.64
N LEU A 19 9.67 -42.11 -24.17
CA LEU A 19 8.36 -41.52 -23.91
C LEU A 19 8.38 -40.52 -22.74
N LEU A 20 9.09 -40.83 -21.66
CA LEU A 20 9.25 -39.92 -20.52
C LEU A 20 10.04 -38.66 -20.89
N ALA A 21 11.09 -38.79 -21.72
CA ALA A 21 11.86 -37.66 -22.21
C ALA A 21 11.05 -36.77 -23.16
N ALA A 22 10.21 -37.36 -24.00
CA ALA A 22 9.32 -36.62 -24.89
C ALA A 22 8.23 -35.86 -24.11
N TRP A 23 7.65 -36.47 -23.06
CA TRP A 23 6.68 -35.81 -22.19
C TRP A 23 7.29 -34.66 -21.39
N LEU A 24 8.51 -34.81 -20.86
CA LEU A 24 9.24 -33.74 -20.18
C LEU A 24 9.56 -32.57 -21.12
N ALA A 25 9.94 -32.84 -22.37
CA ALA A 25 10.20 -31.80 -23.37
C ALA A 25 8.94 -31.04 -23.75
N VAL A 26 7.78 -31.71 -23.87
CA VAL A 26 6.48 -31.08 -24.14
C VAL A 26 6.00 -30.25 -22.95
N CYS A 27 6.13 -30.74 -21.70
CA CYS A 27 5.79 -29.97 -20.53
C CYS A 27 6.69 -28.71 -20.37
N MET A 28 7.97 -28.83 -20.69
CA MET A 28 8.91 -27.71 -20.60
C MET A 28 8.65 -26.64 -21.68
N SER A 29 8.20 -27.04 -22.90
CA SER A 29 7.81 -26.10 -23.96
C SER A 29 6.49 -25.38 -23.65
N VAL A 30 5.52 -26.01 -22.98
CA VAL A 30 4.26 -25.41 -22.56
C VAL A 30 4.49 -24.35 -21.45
N MET A 31 5.46 -24.55 -20.57
CA MET A 31 5.80 -23.56 -19.53
C MET A 31 6.43 -22.28 -20.10
N LEU A 32 7.08 -22.32 -21.26
CA LEU A 32 7.70 -21.14 -21.90
C LEU A 32 6.70 -20.21 -22.60
N VAL A 33 5.49 -20.68 -22.91
CA VAL A 33 4.45 -19.87 -23.59
C VAL A 33 3.60 -19.07 -22.60
N ALA A 34 3.61 -19.40 -21.31
CA ALA A 34 2.79 -18.74 -20.28
C ALA A 34 3.30 -17.35 -19.84
N CYS A 35 4.48 -16.89 -20.28
CA CYS A 35 5.06 -15.58 -19.89
C CYS A 35 4.84 -14.46 -20.93
N GLY A 36 3.93 -14.58 -21.86
CA GLY A 36 3.82 -13.69 -23.03
C GLY A 36 2.68 -12.68 -23.04
N SER A 37 1.80 -12.60 -22.05
CA SER A 37 0.79 -11.54 -21.98
C SER A 37 1.22 -10.45 -21.00
N THR A 38 2.03 -9.49 -21.44
CA THR A 38 2.14 -8.20 -20.75
C THR A 38 0.74 -7.58 -20.70
N PRO A 39 0.22 -7.22 -19.50
CA PRO A 39 -1.03 -6.49 -19.42
C PRO A 39 -0.91 -5.25 -20.28
N GLN A 40 -1.79 -5.10 -21.27
CA GLN A 40 -1.81 -3.92 -22.13
C GLN A 40 -2.05 -2.72 -21.21
N ASP A 41 -1.10 -1.79 -21.13
CA ASP A 41 -1.21 -0.61 -20.28
C ASP A 41 -2.34 0.26 -20.83
N GLU A 42 -3.51 0.20 -20.18
CA GLU A 42 -4.73 0.93 -20.56
C GLU A 42 -4.47 2.44 -20.78
N PHE A 43 -3.46 2.98 -20.11
CA PHE A 43 -3.13 4.40 -20.13
C PHE A 43 -1.89 4.72 -21.00
N ALA A 44 -1.37 3.75 -21.78
CA ALA A 44 -0.08 3.87 -22.49
C ALA A 44 0.04 5.13 -23.34
N ASN A 45 -1.04 5.54 -23.99
CA ASN A 45 -1.06 6.66 -24.94
C ASN A 45 -1.48 8.00 -24.33
N ILE A 46 -1.71 8.08 -23.01
CA ILE A 46 -2.13 9.30 -22.33
C ILE A 46 -0.90 9.99 -21.74
N ALA A 47 -0.73 11.29 -22.03
CA ALA A 47 0.33 12.11 -21.43
C ALA A 47 0.18 12.18 -19.90
N SER A 48 1.30 12.23 -19.17
CA SER A 48 1.29 12.19 -17.69
C SER A 48 0.50 13.32 -17.06
N ASP A 49 0.56 14.53 -17.62
CA ASP A 49 -0.20 15.69 -17.12
C ASP A 49 -1.71 15.48 -17.25
N LYS A 50 -2.14 14.96 -18.42
CA LYS A 50 -3.56 14.64 -18.64
C LYS A 50 -4.01 13.50 -17.74
N LEU A 51 -3.20 12.44 -17.62
CA LEU A 51 -3.50 11.30 -16.76
C LEU A 51 -3.63 11.72 -15.29
N TYR A 52 -2.79 12.68 -14.87
CA TYR A 52 -2.88 13.27 -13.54
C TYR A 52 -4.18 14.07 -13.34
N ALA A 53 -4.56 14.90 -14.32
CA ALA A 53 -5.82 15.65 -14.26
C ALA A 53 -7.03 14.69 -14.19
N ASP A 54 -7.06 13.68 -15.07
CA ASP A 54 -8.12 12.65 -15.08
C ASP A 54 -8.19 11.89 -13.73
N ALA A 55 -7.03 11.65 -13.09
CA ALA A 55 -6.99 11.01 -11.76
C ALA A 55 -7.54 11.92 -10.65
N LYS A 56 -7.32 13.23 -10.76
CA LYS A 56 -7.89 14.21 -9.81
C LYS A 56 -9.43 14.29 -9.94
N ASP A 57 -9.93 14.21 -11.17
CA ASP A 57 -11.36 14.19 -11.43
C ASP A 57 -12.00 12.90 -10.85
N ASP A 58 -11.40 11.74 -11.08
CA ASP A 58 -11.85 10.47 -10.48
C ASP A 58 -11.88 10.55 -8.95
N ALA A 59 -10.83 11.11 -8.34
CA ALA A 59 -10.76 11.26 -6.88
C ALA A 59 -11.84 12.22 -6.35
N ALA A 60 -12.17 13.27 -7.09
CA ALA A 60 -13.23 14.22 -6.75
C ALA A 60 -14.64 13.59 -6.83
N GLU A 61 -14.82 12.67 -7.78
CA GLU A 61 -16.04 11.86 -7.92
C GLU A 61 -16.14 10.71 -6.91
N GLY A 62 -15.06 10.43 -6.16
CA GLY A 62 -15.00 9.35 -5.20
C GLY A 62 -14.53 8.01 -5.79
N ASN A 63 -14.12 7.98 -7.04
CA ASN A 63 -13.59 6.80 -7.75
C ASN A 63 -12.11 6.53 -7.38
N PHE A 64 -11.83 6.35 -6.07
CA PHE A 64 -10.47 6.29 -5.55
C PHE A 64 -9.62 5.15 -6.15
N GLU A 65 -10.21 3.99 -6.43
CA GLU A 65 -9.48 2.87 -7.05
C GLU A 65 -8.98 3.21 -8.46
N LEU A 66 -9.76 3.93 -9.26
CA LEU A 66 -9.35 4.37 -10.59
C LEU A 66 -8.32 5.48 -10.49
N ALA A 67 -8.51 6.43 -9.58
CA ALA A 67 -7.53 7.48 -9.28
C ALA A 67 -6.17 6.88 -8.87
N ILE A 68 -6.16 5.86 -8.00
CA ILE A 68 -4.94 5.14 -7.59
C ILE A 68 -4.20 4.58 -8.80
N LYS A 69 -4.90 3.83 -9.68
CA LYS A 69 -4.28 3.25 -10.88
C LYS A 69 -3.62 4.30 -11.77
N LYS A 70 -4.31 5.42 -11.99
CA LYS A 70 -3.80 6.53 -12.81
C LYS A 70 -2.61 7.22 -12.13
N LEU A 71 -2.70 7.53 -10.83
CA LEU A 71 -1.64 8.19 -10.08
C LEU A 71 -0.37 7.34 -9.98
N GLU A 72 -0.48 6.01 -9.84
CA GLU A 72 0.67 5.09 -9.87
C GLU A 72 1.40 5.16 -11.22
N LYS A 73 0.66 5.26 -12.33
CA LYS A 73 1.26 5.44 -13.66
C LYS A 73 1.94 6.79 -13.79
N VAL A 74 1.34 7.86 -13.26
CA VAL A 74 1.95 9.20 -13.25
C VAL A 74 3.23 9.19 -12.42
N GLU A 75 3.20 8.63 -11.19
CA GLU A 75 4.39 8.50 -10.32
C GLU A 75 5.54 7.81 -11.05
N ALA A 76 5.25 6.70 -11.74
CA ALA A 76 6.26 5.91 -12.43
C ALA A 76 6.83 6.64 -13.67
N ARG A 77 5.96 7.25 -14.50
CA ARG A 77 6.36 7.89 -15.77
C ARG A 77 7.04 9.24 -15.58
N ALA A 78 6.57 10.02 -14.61
CA ALA A 78 7.07 11.34 -14.31
C ALA A 78 8.17 11.35 -13.22
N SER A 79 8.81 10.22 -12.97
CA SER A 79 9.78 10.04 -11.89
C SER A 79 10.84 11.16 -11.89
N GLY A 80 11.12 11.71 -10.70
CA GLY A 80 12.07 12.82 -10.51
C GLY A 80 11.51 14.22 -10.79
N THR A 81 10.27 14.36 -11.23
CA THR A 81 9.63 15.65 -11.48
C THR A 81 8.76 16.11 -10.30
N LEU A 82 8.35 17.39 -10.31
CA LEU A 82 7.36 17.91 -9.35
C LEU A 82 6.01 17.22 -9.51
N LEU A 83 5.63 16.85 -10.74
CA LEU A 83 4.40 16.11 -11.02
C LEU A 83 4.39 14.75 -10.30
N SER A 84 5.53 14.03 -10.31
CA SER A 84 5.66 12.77 -9.57
C SER A 84 5.52 12.97 -8.06
N GLN A 85 6.10 14.04 -7.50
CA GLN A 85 5.95 14.36 -6.08
C GLN A 85 4.49 14.67 -5.72
N GLN A 86 3.80 15.42 -6.58
CA GLN A 86 2.38 15.72 -6.38
C GLN A 86 1.53 14.45 -6.48
N ALA A 87 1.80 13.59 -7.47
CA ALA A 87 1.13 12.31 -7.63
C ALA A 87 1.32 11.39 -6.41
N GLN A 88 2.51 11.38 -5.78
CA GLN A 88 2.78 10.60 -4.56
C GLN A 88 1.90 11.04 -3.39
N ILE A 89 1.70 12.34 -3.19
CA ILE A 89 0.84 12.88 -2.13
C ILE A 89 -0.62 12.56 -2.41
N ASP A 90 -1.09 12.80 -3.64
CA ASP A 90 -2.47 12.52 -4.02
C ASP A 90 -2.77 11.01 -3.99
N LEU A 91 -1.78 10.17 -4.31
CA LEU A 91 -1.87 8.72 -4.18
C LEU A 91 -2.04 8.28 -2.72
N ALA A 92 -1.28 8.88 -1.80
CA ALA A 92 -1.46 8.61 -0.37
C ALA A 92 -2.86 9.03 0.11
N TYR A 93 -3.37 10.17 -0.35
CA TYR A 93 -4.75 10.59 -0.06
C TYR A 93 -5.79 9.62 -0.65
N ALA A 94 -5.62 9.18 -1.89
CA ALA A 94 -6.53 8.23 -2.53
C ALA A 94 -6.56 6.88 -1.80
N TYR A 95 -5.40 6.35 -1.39
CA TYR A 95 -5.31 5.15 -0.56
C TYR A 95 -6.01 5.32 0.80
N PHE A 96 -5.86 6.50 1.43
CA PHE A 96 -6.57 6.78 2.68
C PHE A 96 -8.09 6.77 2.49
N ARG A 97 -8.58 7.38 1.41
CA ARG A 97 -10.01 7.48 1.11
C ARG A 97 -10.62 6.15 0.66
N SER A 98 -9.84 5.27 0.04
CA SER A 98 -10.26 3.88 -0.28
C SER A 98 -10.23 2.93 0.92
N GLY A 99 -9.72 3.40 2.09
CA GLY A 99 -9.61 2.60 3.31
C GLY A 99 -8.29 1.84 3.46
N GLU A 100 -7.37 2.01 2.53
CA GLU A 100 -6.06 1.34 2.48
C GLU A 100 -5.01 2.10 3.31
N LYS A 101 -5.26 2.25 4.62
CA LYS A 101 -4.45 3.07 5.54
C LYS A 101 -2.97 2.71 5.53
N ALA A 102 -2.64 1.42 5.48
CA ALA A 102 -1.25 0.97 5.49
C ALA A 102 -0.47 1.44 4.25
N GLN A 103 -1.08 1.37 3.07
CA GLN A 103 -0.51 1.87 1.83
C GLN A 103 -0.35 3.39 1.85
N ALA A 104 -1.37 4.10 2.35
CA ALA A 104 -1.31 5.55 2.52
C ALA A 104 -0.14 5.99 3.40
N LEU A 105 0.02 5.39 4.58
CA LEU A 105 1.14 5.67 5.50
C LEU A 105 2.49 5.34 4.87
N ALA A 106 2.63 4.19 4.21
CA ALA A 106 3.87 3.80 3.54
C ALA A 106 4.27 4.79 2.43
N LYS A 107 3.29 5.31 1.66
CA LYS A 107 3.54 6.34 0.64
C LYS A 107 3.98 7.66 1.27
N LEU A 108 3.36 8.11 2.35
CA LEU A 108 3.75 9.33 3.07
C LEU A 108 5.14 9.22 3.69
N ASP A 109 5.43 8.11 4.36
CA ASP A 109 6.75 7.85 4.93
C ASP A 109 7.84 7.90 3.87
N ARG A 110 7.59 7.27 2.73
CA ARG A 110 8.52 7.31 1.59
C ARG A 110 8.68 8.73 1.07
N PHE A 111 7.59 9.48 0.88
CA PHE A 111 7.63 10.86 0.42
C PHE A 111 8.45 11.76 1.35
N ILE A 112 8.20 11.70 2.66
CA ILE A 112 8.89 12.49 3.68
C ILE A 112 10.41 12.21 3.66
N ARG A 113 10.80 10.93 3.53
CA ARG A 113 12.21 10.54 3.47
C ARG A 113 12.90 10.98 2.18
N LEU A 114 12.23 10.89 1.04
CA LEU A 114 12.83 11.19 -0.26
C LEU A 114 12.83 12.69 -0.60
N HIS A 115 11.90 13.44 -0.01
CA HIS A 115 11.70 14.85 -0.33
C HIS A 115 11.73 15.76 0.92
N PRO A 116 12.86 15.79 1.70
CA PRO A 116 12.93 16.48 2.98
C PRO A 116 12.83 18.01 2.90
N THR A 117 12.89 18.57 1.70
CA THR A 117 12.76 20.01 1.43
C THR A 117 11.53 20.36 0.60
N SER A 118 10.64 19.40 0.36
CA SER A 118 9.42 19.63 -0.44
C SER A 118 8.50 20.64 0.27
N PRO A 119 7.91 21.60 -0.46
CA PRO A 119 6.90 22.51 0.09
C PRO A 119 5.62 21.78 0.53
N ALA A 120 5.40 20.53 0.12
CA ALA A 120 4.24 19.73 0.49
C ALA A 120 4.45 18.91 1.78
N LEU A 121 5.56 19.08 2.49
CA LEU A 121 5.84 18.33 3.73
C LEU A 121 4.85 18.65 4.84
N ASP A 122 4.37 19.88 4.93
CA ASP A 122 3.36 20.28 5.90
C ASP A 122 2.07 19.47 5.71
N TYR A 123 1.62 19.33 4.46
CA TYR A 123 0.48 18.50 4.12
C TYR A 123 0.75 17.01 4.32
N ALA A 124 1.95 16.53 3.99
CA ALA A 124 2.32 15.13 4.17
C ALA A 124 2.23 14.72 5.65
N PHE A 125 2.82 15.50 6.57
CA PHE A 125 2.70 15.26 8.01
C PHE A 125 1.26 15.42 8.52
N TYR A 126 0.54 16.41 8.02
CA TYR A 126 -0.86 16.60 8.39
C TYR A 126 -1.72 15.40 7.99
N LEU A 127 -1.57 14.91 6.74
CA LEU A 127 -2.30 13.73 6.26
C LEU A 127 -1.92 12.46 7.02
N GLN A 128 -0.62 12.29 7.36
CA GLN A 128 -0.17 11.18 8.20
C GLN A 128 -0.85 11.22 9.58
N GLY A 129 -0.93 12.41 10.18
CA GLY A 129 -1.68 12.62 11.40
C GLY A 129 -3.16 12.26 11.27
N LEU A 130 -3.83 12.66 10.19
CA LEU A 130 -5.24 12.33 9.94
C LEU A 130 -5.48 10.82 9.79
N ILE A 131 -4.58 10.12 9.11
CA ILE A 131 -4.69 8.66 8.88
C ILE A 131 -4.58 7.90 10.20
N ASN A 132 -3.66 8.33 11.08
CA ASN A 132 -3.47 7.75 12.40
C ASN A 132 -4.52 8.22 13.42
N PHE A 133 -5.10 9.41 13.18
CA PHE A 133 -6.13 9.97 14.03
C PHE A 133 -7.47 9.26 13.82
N ASN A 134 -7.94 8.55 14.84
CA ASN A 134 -9.21 7.86 14.79
C ASN A 134 -10.24 8.61 15.63
N GLU A 135 -11.10 9.38 14.98
CA GLU A 135 -12.18 10.12 15.65
C GLU A 135 -13.22 9.20 16.34
N ASN A 136 -13.27 7.91 15.93
CA ASN A 136 -14.25 6.96 16.43
C ASN A 136 -13.83 6.25 17.73
N LEU A 137 -12.65 6.58 18.30
CA LEU A 137 -12.18 5.97 19.56
C LEU A 137 -13.14 6.18 20.76
N GLY A 138 -14.06 7.16 20.68
CA GLY A 138 -15.00 7.46 21.76
C GLY A 138 -16.28 6.61 21.79
N LEU A 139 -16.77 6.08 20.67
CA LEU A 139 -18.12 5.48 20.59
C LEU A 139 -18.12 3.96 20.40
N PHE A 140 -17.17 3.38 19.67
CA PHE A 140 -17.12 1.96 19.37
C PHE A 140 -15.98 1.18 20.04
N GLY A 141 -15.03 1.85 20.67
CA GLY A 141 -13.91 1.23 21.42
C GLY A 141 -14.33 0.36 22.61
N LYS A 142 -15.61 0.45 23.04
CA LYS A 142 -16.13 -0.32 24.18
C LYS A 142 -16.47 -1.78 23.89
N LEU A 143 -16.49 -2.20 22.60
CA LEU A 143 -16.97 -3.55 22.25
C LEU A 143 -15.86 -4.57 21.93
N SER A 144 -14.61 -4.12 21.75
CA SER A 144 -13.51 -5.00 21.36
C SER A 144 -12.36 -4.88 22.38
N ARG A 145 -12.23 -5.91 23.24
CA ARG A 145 -11.33 -5.93 24.40
C ARG A 145 -9.85 -6.08 24.05
N GLN A 146 -9.00 -5.34 24.74
CA GLN A 146 -7.56 -5.44 25.04
C GLN A 146 -6.54 -5.26 23.90
N ASP A 147 -6.57 -6.00 22.79
CA ASP A 147 -5.53 -5.85 21.74
C ASP A 147 -5.74 -4.60 20.85
N LEU A 148 -6.99 -4.15 20.72
CA LEU A 148 -7.32 -2.92 20.01
C LEU A 148 -6.92 -1.66 20.82
N ALA A 149 -7.00 -1.70 22.13
CA ALA A 149 -6.67 -0.55 22.96
C ALA A 149 -5.19 -0.16 22.88
N GLU A 150 -4.27 -1.11 22.78
CA GLU A 150 -2.84 -0.84 22.64
C GLU A 150 -2.49 -0.31 21.23
N ARG A 151 -3.05 -0.91 20.19
CA ARG A 151 -2.92 -0.40 18.79
C ARG A 151 -3.49 1.00 18.64
N ASP A 152 -4.63 1.28 19.25
CA ASP A 152 -5.29 2.58 19.20
C ASP A 152 -4.49 3.64 19.95
N GLN A 153 -3.84 3.28 21.07
CA GLN A 153 -2.94 4.19 21.79
C GLN A 153 -1.69 4.51 20.96
N GLN A 154 -1.10 3.52 20.30
CA GLN A 154 0.06 3.77 19.43
C GLN A 154 -0.32 4.65 18.24
N ALA A 155 -1.42 4.37 17.56
CA ALA A 155 -1.92 5.21 16.47
C ALA A 155 -2.21 6.65 16.93
N SER A 156 -2.74 6.82 18.15
CA SER A 156 -2.96 8.14 18.74
C SER A 156 -1.63 8.88 19.01
N ARG A 157 -0.61 8.18 19.49
CA ARG A 157 0.73 8.77 19.68
C ARG A 157 1.36 9.15 18.33
N ASP A 158 1.24 8.29 17.34
CA ASP A 158 1.75 8.55 15.98
C ASP A 158 1.03 9.74 15.34
N ALA A 159 -0.29 9.86 15.55
CA ALA A 159 -1.07 11.03 15.12
C ALA A 159 -0.57 12.31 15.80
N TYR A 160 -0.37 12.27 17.12
CA TYR A 160 0.15 13.41 17.87
C TYR A 160 1.51 13.87 17.35
N GLU A 161 2.46 12.95 17.15
CA GLU A 161 3.80 13.27 16.66
C GLU A 161 3.76 13.85 15.23
N SER A 162 2.88 13.32 14.38
CA SER A 162 2.71 13.83 13.02
C SER A 162 2.15 15.25 13.02
N PHE A 163 1.11 15.53 13.81
CA PHE A 163 0.57 16.89 13.96
C PHE A 163 1.56 17.85 14.60
N LYS A 164 2.36 17.38 15.56
CA LYS A 164 3.43 18.16 16.19
C LYS A 164 4.47 18.59 15.16
N GLN A 165 4.87 17.71 14.21
CA GLN A 165 5.75 18.11 13.11
C GLN A 165 5.17 19.29 12.30
N VAL A 166 3.86 19.30 12.06
CA VAL A 166 3.22 20.41 11.36
C VAL A 166 3.34 21.71 12.17
N VAL A 167 2.99 21.67 13.47
CA VAL A 167 2.94 22.86 14.34
C VAL A 167 4.32 23.45 14.58
N GLU A 168 5.34 22.61 14.78
CA GLU A 168 6.69 23.06 15.13
C GLU A 168 7.51 23.48 13.90
N ARG A 169 7.45 22.71 12.82
CA ARG A 169 8.27 22.96 11.62
C ARG A 169 7.60 23.90 10.62
N PHE A 170 6.27 23.92 10.59
CA PHE A 170 5.47 24.67 9.62
C PHE A 170 4.40 25.54 10.31
N PRO A 171 4.77 26.43 11.26
CA PRO A 171 3.80 27.19 12.06
C PRO A 171 2.92 28.13 11.23
N GLN A 172 3.34 28.49 10.02
CA GLN A 172 2.61 29.32 9.06
C GLN A 172 1.78 28.49 8.06
N SER A 173 1.81 27.16 8.15
CA SER A 173 0.99 26.31 7.30
C SER A 173 -0.51 26.50 7.62
N ARG A 174 -1.33 26.45 6.59
CA ARG A 174 -2.79 26.46 6.74
C ARG A 174 -3.33 25.30 7.58
N TYR A 175 -2.52 24.25 7.77
CA TYR A 175 -2.88 23.06 8.55
C TYR A 175 -2.47 23.19 10.03
N ALA A 176 -1.65 24.18 10.41
CA ALA A 176 -1.06 24.25 11.73
C ALA A 176 -2.09 24.47 12.85
N GLU A 177 -3.12 25.26 12.61
CA GLU A 177 -4.16 25.50 13.61
C GLU A 177 -5.01 24.26 13.84
N ASP A 178 -5.48 23.60 12.78
CA ASP A 178 -6.25 22.36 12.91
C ASP A 178 -5.41 21.24 13.54
N ALA A 179 -4.13 21.14 13.17
CA ALA A 179 -3.19 20.20 13.78
C ALA A 179 -3.10 20.41 15.31
N ARG A 180 -3.03 21.67 15.77
CA ARG A 180 -3.02 22.03 17.22
C ARG A 180 -4.30 21.56 17.93
N LEU A 181 -5.45 21.78 17.31
CA LEU A 181 -6.73 21.35 17.87
C LEU A 181 -6.80 19.83 18.00
N ARG A 182 -6.33 19.10 16.98
CA ARG A 182 -6.28 17.63 16.99
C ARG A 182 -5.27 17.09 17.99
N MET A 183 -4.11 17.71 18.17
CA MET A 183 -3.17 17.36 19.23
C MET A 183 -3.82 17.43 20.61
N ASN A 184 -4.53 18.52 20.91
CA ASN A 184 -5.24 18.67 22.17
C ASN A 184 -6.30 17.57 22.36
N HIS A 185 -7.03 17.23 21.31
CA HIS A 185 -8.00 16.14 21.35
C HIS A 185 -7.34 14.78 21.65
N VAL A 186 -6.22 14.48 20.99
CA VAL A 186 -5.45 13.23 21.20
C VAL A 186 -4.99 13.15 22.65
N VAL A 187 -4.39 14.21 23.20
CA VAL A 187 -3.91 14.26 24.58
C VAL A 187 -5.06 13.99 25.57
N ASN A 188 -6.21 14.66 25.38
CA ASN A 188 -7.37 14.46 26.23
C ASN A 188 -7.92 13.01 26.14
N SER A 189 -7.92 12.42 24.96
CA SER A 189 -8.37 11.04 24.75
C SER A 189 -7.45 10.04 25.40
N LEU A 190 -6.12 10.21 25.30
CA LEU A 190 -5.13 9.37 25.96
C LEU A 190 -5.26 9.50 27.48
N ALA A 191 -5.36 10.71 28.03
CA ALA A 191 -5.53 10.94 29.46
C ALA A 191 -6.83 10.31 30.01
N ALA A 192 -7.94 10.41 29.26
CA ALA A 192 -9.20 9.77 29.63
C ALA A 192 -9.07 8.23 29.67
N GLY A 193 -8.31 7.66 28.73
CA GLY A 193 -7.99 6.22 28.69
C GLY A 193 -7.23 5.77 29.92
N GLU A 194 -6.17 6.49 30.31
CA GLU A 194 -5.37 6.19 31.52
C GLU A 194 -6.20 6.28 32.82
N VAL A 195 -7.06 7.31 32.96
CA VAL A 195 -7.97 7.43 34.11
C VAL A 195 -8.97 6.27 34.15
N HIS A 196 -9.44 5.81 33.00
CA HIS A 196 -10.36 4.67 32.95
C HIS A 196 -9.67 3.39 33.41
N VAL A 197 -8.45 3.13 32.94
CA VAL A 197 -7.63 1.98 33.40
C VAL A 197 -7.36 2.06 34.89
N ALA A 198 -6.92 3.23 35.42
CA ALA A 198 -6.62 3.43 36.85
C ALA A 198 -7.84 3.23 37.76
N ARG A 199 -9.05 3.44 37.27
CA ARG A 199 -10.27 3.20 38.06
C ARG A 199 -10.68 1.73 38.14
N TYR A 200 -10.13 0.90 37.26
CA TYR A 200 -10.46 -0.53 37.17
C TYR A 200 -9.56 -1.38 38.06
N TYR A 201 -8.38 -0.88 38.45
CA TYR A 201 -7.43 -1.49 39.39
C TYR A 201 -7.46 -0.80 40.75
#